data_09f1b12ab527c16b1df1536e53d86320
#
_entry.id   09f1b12ab527c16b1df1536e53d86320
#
_cell.length_a   1.000
_cell.length_b   1.000
_cell.length_c   1.000
_cell.angle_alpha   90.00
_cell.angle_beta   90.00
_cell.angle_gamma   90.00
#
_symmetry.space_group_name_H-M   'P 1'
#
loop_
_entity.id
_entity.type
_entity.pdbx_description
1 polymer ?
#
loop_
_entity_poly.entity_id
_entity_poly.type
_entity_poly.pdbx_seq_one_letter_code
_entity_poly.pdbx_strand_id
1 'polypeptide(L)'
;MKRILSFAAILLLLTVSGCGNKQKEAAAPEAPAAAAEETTDMSQYVPGLENGSDAPDFEAPDVTGNMVKFSDFRGKYVVLDFWASWCKDCRAEMPAVKALYGKYASDDVVFLGVSFDTDLQAMIDYSVEAEIPWLCVCNQIKMKENPISVAYGLHWIPTMFLINPEGKSVGYAFTADELEKLLAAEIAG
;
A
#
# COMPACT_ATOMS: atom_id res chain seq x y z
N MET A 1 -27.34 31.78 -47.89
CA MET A 1 -27.30 33.25 -48.02
C MET A 1 -26.01 33.75 -47.41
N LYS A 2 -25.23 34.27 -48.27
CA LYS A 2 -23.97 34.99 -48.18
C LYS A 2 -23.94 36.04 -47.05
N ARG A 3 -22.81 36.18 -46.36
CA ARG A 3 -22.10 37.46 -46.32
C ARG A 3 -20.68 37.26 -45.71
N ILE A 4 -19.73 37.44 -46.57
CA ILE A 4 -18.29 37.68 -46.37
C ILE A 4 -18.15 39.16 -45.98
N LEU A 5 -17.32 39.51 -45.04
CA LEU A 5 -16.69 40.84 -44.97
C LEU A 5 -15.26 40.71 -44.42
N SER A 6 -14.36 40.93 -45.31
CA SER A 6 -12.92 41.22 -45.18
C SER A 6 -12.71 42.69 -44.81
N PHE A 7 -11.68 43.04 -44.06
CA PHE A 7 -10.91 44.29 -44.06
C PHE A 7 -9.94 44.22 -42.88
N ALA A 8 -8.74 44.48 -42.91
CA ALA A 8 -7.74 45.11 -43.75
C ALA A 8 -6.54 45.40 -42.82
N ALA A 9 -5.38 45.18 -43.31
CA ALA A 9 -4.09 45.41 -42.69
C ALA A 9 -3.86 46.89 -42.31
N ILE A 10 -3.21 47.14 -41.18
CA ILE A 10 -2.42 48.37 -41.00
C ILE A 10 -1.06 47.97 -40.46
N LEU A 11 -0.08 48.21 -41.31
CA LEU A 11 1.35 48.15 -41.07
C LEU A 11 1.77 49.49 -40.49
N LEU A 12 2.38 49.53 -39.32
CA LEU A 12 3.09 50.73 -38.84
C LEU A 12 4.50 50.36 -38.34
N LEU A 13 5.45 50.67 -39.19
CA LEU A 13 6.88 50.72 -38.88
C LEU A 13 7.19 51.92 -38.01
N LEU A 14 7.80 51.76 -36.85
CA LEU A 14 8.60 52.76 -36.21
C LEU A 14 9.86 52.13 -35.67
N THR A 15 10.97 52.54 -36.26
CA THR A 15 12.35 52.33 -35.82
C THR A 15 12.68 53.27 -34.66
N VAL A 16 13.22 52.75 -33.57
CA VAL A 16 14.09 53.52 -32.69
C VAL A 16 15.21 52.65 -32.11
N SER A 17 16.38 53.18 -32.32
CA SER A 17 17.71 52.75 -31.90
C SER A 17 17.89 52.48 -30.40
N GLY A 18 18.68 51.50 -30.04
CA GLY A 18 19.82 51.54 -29.15
C GLY A 18 19.54 51.56 -27.64
N CYS A 19 19.90 50.52 -26.97
CA CYS A 19 20.95 50.51 -25.92
C CYS A 19 21.03 49.13 -25.29
N GLY A 20 22.24 48.64 -25.15
CA GLY A 20 22.50 47.29 -24.65
C GLY A 20 21.98 47.03 -23.25
N ASN A 21 21.42 45.86 -23.07
CA ASN A 21 21.29 45.28 -21.75
C ASN A 21 21.71 43.82 -21.80
N LYS A 22 22.65 43.50 -20.92
CA LYS A 22 23.19 42.15 -20.75
C LYS A 22 22.06 41.16 -20.53
N GLN A 23 21.96 40.16 -21.41
CA GLN A 23 21.19 38.97 -21.19
C GLN A 23 21.76 38.26 -19.96
N LYS A 24 20.99 38.31 -18.88
CA LYS A 24 21.13 37.42 -17.74
C LYS A 24 20.51 36.10 -18.14
N GLU A 25 21.39 35.19 -18.47
CA GLU A 25 21.04 33.75 -18.72
C GLU A 25 20.28 33.25 -17.50
N ALA A 26 19.01 32.96 -17.68
CA ALA A 26 18.17 32.32 -16.65
C ALA A 26 18.58 30.84 -16.59
N ALA A 27 19.34 30.50 -15.56
CA ALA A 27 19.60 29.13 -15.21
C ALA A 27 18.25 28.39 -15.02
N ALA A 28 18.10 27.27 -15.70
CA ALA A 28 17.02 26.34 -15.45
C ALA A 28 17.03 25.91 -13.97
N PRO A 29 15.86 25.72 -13.33
CA PRO A 29 15.85 25.22 -11.97
C PRO A 29 16.41 23.80 -11.97
N GLU A 30 17.53 23.60 -11.26
CA GLU A 30 18.04 22.28 -10.91
C GLU A 30 16.90 21.49 -10.24
N ALA A 31 16.67 20.29 -10.75
CA ALA A 31 15.80 19.32 -10.11
C ALA A 31 16.28 19.10 -8.66
N PRO A 32 15.36 19.02 -7.68
CA PRO A 32 15.77 18.75 -6.32
C PRO A 32 16.51 17.42 -6.29
N ALA A 33 17.73 17.43 -5.75
CA ALA A 33 18.52 16.25 -5.47
C ALA A 33 17.64 15.24 -4.74
N ALA A 34 17.75 13.99 -5.16
CA ALA A 34 17.10 12.84 -4.55
C ALA A 34 17.22 12.97 -3.02
N ALA A 35 16.08 13.03 -2.35
CA ALA A 35 16.03 12.93 -0.91
C ALA A 35 16.72 11.63 -0.54
N ALA A 36 17.76 11.70 0.30
CA ALA A 36 18.36 10.53 0.89
C ALA A 36 17.24 9.76 1.59
N GLU A 37 17.01 8.52 1.17
CA GLU A 37 16.15 7.59 1.89
C GLU A 37 16.75 7.44 3.29
N GLU A 38 16.15 8.06 4.28
CA GLU A 38 16.43 7.74 5.68
C GLU A 38 15.99 6.29 5.86
N THR A 39 16.95 5.39 5.90
CA THR A 39 16.70 3.99 6.25
C THR A 39 16.28 3.95 7.71
N THR A 40 14.97 3.97 7.95
CA THR A 40 14.42 3.78 9.29
C THR A 40 14.86 2.42 9.79
N ASP A 41 15.49 2.38 10.96
CA ASP A 41 15.83 1.11 11.62
C ASP A 41 14.54 0.42 12.05
N MET A 42 14.13 -0.60 11.29
CA MET A 42 12.89 -1.35 11.53
C MET A 42 13.04 -2.37 12.66
N SER A 43 14.24 -2.59 13.22
CA SER A 43 14.47 -3.58 14.28
C SER A 43 13.62 -3.30 15.54
N GLN A 44 13.25 -2.05 15.79
CA GLN A 44 12.38 -1.64 16.90
C GLN A 44 10.90 -2.01 16.69
N TYR A 45 10.52 -2.38 15.47
CA TYR A 45 9.12 -2.70 15.10
C TYR A 45 8.88 -4.20 14.92
N VAL A 46 9.86 -5.03 15.29
CA VAL A 46 9.72 -6.50 15.21
C VAL A 46 8.42 -6.94 15.92
N PRO A 47 7.53 -7.66 15.24
CA PRO A 47 6.30 -8.17 15.85
C PRO A 47 6.58 -9.18 16.94
N GLY A 48 5.64 -9.32 17.88
CA GLY A 48 5.76 -10.27 19.00
C GLY A 48 5.51 -11.72 18.60
N LEU A 49 4.92 -12.00 17.44
CA LEU A 49 4.68 -13.37 16.98
C LEU A 49 5.97 -13.97 16.40
N GLU A 50 6.52 -14.96 17.07
CA GLU A 50 7.74 -15.65 16.66
C GLU A 50 7.48 -16.65 15.52
N ASN A 51 8.51 -16.90 14.69
CA ASN A 51 8.46 -17.93 13.66
C ASN A 51 8.28 -19.32 14.28
N GLY A 52 7.41 -20.15 13.69
CA GLY A 52 7.07 -21.48 14.20
C GLY A 52 5.99 -21.48 15.28
N SER A 53 5.62 -20.31 15.85
CA SER A 53 4.54 -20.20 16.83
C SER A 53 3.17 -20.29 16.15
N ASP A 54 2.17 -20.74 16.92
CA ASP A 54 0.78 -20.76 16.45
C ASP A 54 0.29 -19.31 16.25
N ALA A 55 -0.23 -19.03 15.07
CA ALA A 55 -0.86 -17.74 14.80
C ALA A 55 -2.14 -17.59 15.62
N PRO A 56 -2.27 -16.49 16.39
CA PRO A 56 -3.46 -16.23 17.18
C PRO A 56 -4.72 -16.23 16.31
N ASP A 57 -5.75 -17.00 16.74
CA ASP A 57 -7.04 -16.97 16.06
C ASP A 57 -7.80 -15.68 16.38
N PHE A 58 -8.60 -15.24 15.43
CA PHE A 58 -9.44 -14.06 15.57
C PHE A 58 -10.68 -14.17 14.70
N GLU A 59 -11.66 -13.33 14.98
CA GLU A 59 -12.78 -13.07 14.09
C GLU A 59 -13.01 -11.57 13.96
N ALA A 60 -13.36 -11.13 12.76
CA ALA A 60 -13.68 -9.74 12.48
C ALA A 60 -14.65 -9.65 11.30
N PRO A 61 -15.50 -8.60 11.24
CA PRO A 61 -16.43 -8.43 10.15
C PRO A 61 -15.73 -8.02 8.85
N ASP A 62 -16.21 -8.56 7.73
CA ASP A 62 -15.89 -8.07 6.39
C ASP A 62 -16.65 -6.77 6.09
N VAL A 63 -16.47 -6.23 4.88
CA VAL A 63 -17.15 -5.00 4.42
C VAL A 63 -18.68 -5.12 4.35
N THR A 64 -19.22 -6.34 4.37
CA THR A 64 -20.67 -6.61 4.33
C THR A 64 -21.24 -6.90 5.72
N GLY A 65 -20.38 -6.97 6.75
CA GLY A 65 -20.73 -7.28 8.12
C GLY A 65 -20.74 -8.77 8.46
N ASN A 66 -20.35 -9.65 7.54
CA ASN A 66 -20.21 -11.07 7.81
C ASN A 66 -18.95 -11.32 8.66
N MET A 67 -19.08 -12.12 9.70
CA MET A 67 -17.95 -12.50 10.52
C MET A 67 -17.05 -13.50 9.80
N VAL A 68 -15.78 -13.14 9.66
CA VAL A 68 -14.72 -13.95 9.08
C VAL A 68 -13.85 -14.46 10.21
N LYS A 69 -13.65 -15.76 10.30
CA LYS A 69 -12.74 -16.39 11.27
C LYS A 69 -11.43 -16.75 10.60
N PHE A 70 -10.33 -16.39 11.22
CA PHE A 70 -9.02 -16.74 10.67
C PHE A 70 -8.81 -18.26 10.62
N SER A 71 -9.35 -19.00 11.60
CA SER A 71 -9.32 -20.47 11.60
C SER A 71 -10.01 -21.14 10.42
N ASP A 72 -10.90 -20.45 9.70
CA ASP A 72 -11.55 -20.98 8.48
C ASP A 72 -10.56 -21.16 7.31
N PHE A 73 -9.38 -20.58 7.41
CA PHE A 73 -8.31 -20.70 6.40
C PHE A 73 -7.28 -21.79 6.73
N ARG A 74 -7.50 -22.61 7.76
CA ARG A 74 -6.63 -23.75 8.06
C ARG A 74 -6.50 -24.68 6.87
N GLY A 75 -5.31 -25.26 6.66
CA GLY A 75 -4.99 -26.09 5.51
C GLY A 75 -4.48 -25.29 4.31
N LYS A 76 -4.40 -23.96 4.41
CA LYS A 76 -3.87 -23.07 3.37
C LYS A 76 -2.71 -22.25 3.89
N TYR A 77 -1.84 -21.82 2.98
CA TYR A 77 -0.96 -20.67 3.26
C TYR A 77 -1.79 -19.41 3.30
N VAL A 78 -1.57 -18.58 4.32
CA VAL A 78 -2.29 -17.31 4.46
C VAL A 78 -1.29 -16.18 4.58
N VAL A 79 -1.37 -15.23 3.67
CA VAL A 79 -0.73 -13.92 3.81
C VAL A 79 -1.71 -13.04 4.60
N LEU A 80 -1.36 -12.75 5.86
CA LEU A 80 -2.07 -11.75 6.68
C LEU A 80 -1.44 -10.39 6.43
N ASP A 81 -2.19 -9.49 5.79
CA ASP A 81 -1.77 -8.12 5.50
C ASP A 81 -2.41 -7.15 6.49
N PHE A 82 -1.60 -6.62 7.41
CA PHE A 82 -2.03 -5.62 8.40
C PHE A 82 -1.79 -4.21 7.87
N TRP A 83 -2.86 -3.47 7.66
CA TRP A 83 -2.81 -2.19 6.97
C TRP A 83 -3.88 -1.19 7.45
N ALA A 84 -3.93 0.00 6.85
CA ALA A 84 -5.04 0.95 6.97
C ALA A 84 -5.05 1.92 5.79
N SER A 85 -6.20 2.50 5.46
CA SER A 85 -6.35 3.46 4.36
C SER A 85 -5.55 4.75 4.56
N TRP A 86 -5.38 5.18 5.80
CA TRP A 86 -4.59 6.36 6.20
C TRP A 86 -3.08 6.12 6.26
N CYS A 87 -2.64 4.86 6.18
CA CYS A 87 -1.22 4.48 6.26
C CYS A 87 -0.51 4.77 4.93
N LYS A 88 0.38 5.75 4.91
CA LYS A 88 1.10 6.16 3.70
C LYS A 88 1.97 5.03 3.14
N ASP A 89 2.70 4.35 4.02
CA ASP A 89 3.63 3.28 3.61
C ASP A 89 2.88 2.05 3.12
N CYS A 90 1.73 1.70 3.76
CA CYS A 90 0.85 0.64 3.26
C CYS A 90 0.35 0.93 1.83
N ARG A 91 -0.04 2.18 1.57
CA ARG A 91 -0.49 2.62 0.23
C ARG A 91 0.64 2.56 -0.80
N ALA A 92 1.89 2.84 -0.39
CA ALA A 92 3.05 2.75 -1.26
C ALA A 92 3.38 1.30 -1.63
N GLU A 93 3.25 0.35 -0.69
CA GLU A 93 3.49 -1.08 -0.91
C GLU A 93 2.35 -1.78 -1.68
N MET A 94 1.12 -1.27 -1.62
CA MET A 94 -0.08 -1.93 -2.16
C MET A 94 0.06 -2.40 -3.63
N PRO A 95 0.64 -1.62 -4.57
CA PRO A 95 0.82 -2.10 -5.95
C PRO A 95 1.72 -3.35 -6.03
N ALA A 96 2.78 -3.42 -5.22
CA ALA A 96 3.68 -4.55 -5.19
C ALA A 96 3.03 -5.78 -4.52
N VAL A 97 2.27 -5.58 -3.44
CA VAL A 97 1.50 -6.66 -2.80
C VAL A 97 0.44 -7.23 -3.76
N LYS A 98 -0.24 -6.38 -4.55
CA LYS A 98 -1.16 -6.83 -5.62
C LYS A 98 -0.46 -7.67 -6.68
N ALA A 99 0.78 -7.33 -7.05
CA ALA A 99 1.56 -8.13 -7.99
C ALA A 99 1.88 -9.52 -7.40
N LEU A 100 2.21 -9.59 -6.10
CA LEU A 100 2.40 -10.87 -5.39
C LEU A 100 1.10 -11.68 -5.31
N TYR A 101 -0.03 -11.04 -5.04
CA TYR A 101 -1.32 -11.70 -5.11
C TYR A 101 -1.54 -12.33 -6.50
N GLY A 102 -1.32 -11.57 -7.57
CA GLY A 102 -1.47 -12.09 -8.95
C GLY A 102 -0.51 -13.24 -9.27
N LYS A 103 0.64 -13.33 -8.58
CA LYS A 103 1.65 -14.37 -8.79
C LYS A 103 1.40 -15.64 -7.96
N TYR A 104 0.95 -15.49 -6.72
CA TYR A 104 0.92 -16.58 -5.74
C TYR A 104 -0.48 -17.01 -5.31
N ALA A 105 -1.52 -16.16 -5.43
CA ALA A 105 -2.85 -16.51 -4.99
C ALA A 105 -3.40 -17.73 -5.76
N SER A 106 -3.94 -18.66 -5.02
CA SER A 106 -4.48 -19.93 -5.54
C SER A 106 -5.51 -20.51 -4.54
N ASP A 107 -6.00 -21.71 -4.80
CA ASP A 107 -6.85 -22.42 -3.83
C ASP A 107 -6.12 -22.74 -2.51
N ASP A 108 -4.78 -22.86 -2.57
CA ASP A 108 -3.93 -23.20 -1.44
C ASP A 108 -3.22 -21.98 -0.82
N VAL A 109 -3.25 -20.80 -1.45
CA VAL A 109 -2.59 -19.56 -1.00
C VAL A 109 -3.59 -18.41 -1.00
N VAL A 110 -3.94 -17.95 0.18
CA VAL A 110 -4.94 -16.91 0.41
C VAL A 110 -4.29 -15.65 0.95
N PHE A 111 -4.79 -14.48 0.53
CA PHE A 111 -4.48 -13.20 1.14
C PHE A 111 -5.68 -12.72 1.95
N LEU A 112 -5.44 -12.27 3.18
CA LEU A 112 -6.44 -11.72 4.09
C LEU A 112 -5.95 -10.38 4.64
N GLY A 113 -6.62 -9.30 4.27
CA GLY A 113 -6.33 -7.97 4.80
C GLY A 113 -7.01 -7.74 6.15
N VAL A 114 -6.26 -7.23 7.13
CA VAL A 114 -6.79 -6.80 8.43
C VAL A 114 -6.57 -5.31 8.56
N SER A 115 -7.64 -4.54 8.42
CA SER A 115 -7.57 -3.07 8.48
C SER A 115 -7.72 -2.55 9.89
N PHE A 116 -6.92 -1.52 10.22
CA PHE A 116 -7.01 -0.73 11.46
C PHE A 116 -7.70 0.62 11.25
N ASP A 117 -8.52 0.74 10.22
CA ASP A 117 -9.40 1.87 10.06
C ASP A 117 -10.46 1.91 11.16
N THR A 118 -10.77 3.10 11.65
CA THR A 118 -11.89 3.33 12.59
C THR A 118 -13.14 3.78 11.85
N ASP A 119 -13.00 4.12 10.57
CA ASP A 119 -14.08 4.44 9.64
C ASP A 119 -14.10 3.36 8.55
N LEU A 120 -15.13 2.52 8.58
CA LEU A 120 -15.31 1.45 7.61
C LEU A 120 -15.45 1.99 6.18
N GLN A 121 -16.08 3.16 6.01
CA GLN A 121 -16.26 3.73 4.67
C GLN A 121 -14.92 4.16 4.08
N ALA A 122 -14.02 4.75 4.87
CA ALA A 122 -12.68 5.12 4.42
C ALA A 122 -11.86 3.89 3.95
N MET A 123 -11.98 2.75 4.67
CA MET A 123 -11.38 1.49 4.25
C MET A 123 -11.98 0.99 2.93
N ILE A 124 -13.30 1.01 2.80
CA ILE A 124 -14.01 0.57 1.57
C ILE A 124 -13.59 1.44 0.38
N ASP A 125 -13.63 2.76 0.53
CA ASP A 125 -13.30 3.71 -0.53
C ASP A 125 -11.88 3.48 -1.04
N TYR A 126 -10.91 3.32 -0.12
CA TYR A 126 -9.55 3.02 -0.52
C TYR A 126 -9.39 1.62 -1.13
N SER A 127 -10.08 0.60 -0.60
CA SER A 127 -10.03 -0.75 -1.18
C SER A 127 -10.53 -0.78 -2.62
N VAL A 128 -11.56 0.02 -2.93
CA VAL A 128 -12.09 0.20 -4.29
C VAL A 128 -11.11 1.01 -5.14
N GLU A 129 -10.58 2.13 -4.63
CA GLU A 129 -9.59 2.97 -5.33
C GLU A 129 -8.34 2.18 -5.72
N ALA A 130 -7.82 1.40 -4.77
CA ALA A 130 -6.62 0.57 -4.95
C ALA A 130 -6.91 -0.75 -5.66
N GLU A 131 -8.19 -1.09 -5.91
CA GLU A 131 -8.62 -2.36 -6.51
C GLU A 131 -8.03 -3.56 -5.75
N ILE A 132 -8.19 -3.60 -4.43
CA ILE A 132 -7.68 -4.69 -3.60
C ILE A 132 -8.49 -5.96 -3.92
N PRO A 133 -7.85 -7.05 -4.41
CA PRO A 133 -8.59 -8.22 -4.92
C PRO A 133 -8.88 -9.28 -3.86
N TRP A 134 -8.38 -9.12 -2.64
CA TRP A 134 -8.56 -10.09 -1.56
C TRP A 134 -9.55 -9.62 -0.50
N LEU A 135 -9.99 -10.57 0.32
CA LEU A 135 -10.90 -10.33 1.43
C LEU A 135 -10.23 -9.43 2.47
N CYS A 136 -10.93 -8.39 2.90
CA CYS A 136 -10.50 -7.51 3.97
C CYS A 136 -11.52 -7.52 5.12
N VAL A 137 -11.01 -7.52 6.35
CA VAL A 137 -11.81 -7.41 7.58
C VAL A 137 -11.40 -6.15 8.36
N CYS A 138 -12.37 -5.58 9.10
CA CYS A 138 -12.16 -4.37 9.88
C CYS A 138 -13.12 -4.32 11.07
N ASN A 139 -12.59 -4.36 12.28
CA ASN A 139 -13.38 -4.23 13.50
C ASN A 139 -13.50 -2.77 14.01
N GLN A 140 -13.03 -1.80 13.23
CA GLN A 140 -13.10 -0.36 13.49
C GLN A 140 -12.46 0.07 14.82
N ILE A 141 -11.44 -0.65 15.25
CA ILE A 141 -10.67 -0.38 16.47
C ILE A 141 -9.28 0.10 16.09
N LYS A 142 -8.82 1.17 16.74
CA LYS A 142 -7.47 1.71 16.52
C LYS A 142 -6.41 0.63 16.77
N MET A 143 -5.37 0.60 15.94
CA MET A 143 -4.31 -0.41 15.97
C MET A 143 -3.81 -0.72 17.39
N LYS A 144 -3.48 0.28 18.20
CA LYS A 144 -2.92 0.08 19.55
C LYS A 144 -3.90 -0.54 20.55
N GLU A 145 -5.19 -0.44 20.30
CA GLU A 145 -6.27 -0.94 21.16
C GLU A 145 -6.90 -2.22 20.57
N ASN A 146 -6.54 -2.55 19.33
CA ASN A 146 -7.13 -3.66 18.60
C ASN A 146 -6.63 -4.99 19.15
N PRO A 147 -7.52 -5.90 19.60
CA PRO A 147 -7.12 -7.18 20.17
C PRO A 147 -6.31 -8.05 19.21
N ILE A 148 -6.56 -7.95 17.90
CA ILE A 148 -5.78 -8.67 16.89
C ILE A 148 -4.35 -8.12 16.87
N SER A 149 -4.19 -6.79 16.82
CA SER A 149 -2.87 -6.15 16.87
C SER A 149 -2.08 -6.54 18.11
N VAL A 150 -2.73 -6.55 19.26
CA VAL A 150 -2.10 -6.93 20.53
C VAL A 150 -1.67 -8.40 20.50
N ALA A 151 -2.53 -9.31 20.00
CA ALA A 151 -2.24 -10.74 19.95
C ALA A 151 -1.05 -11.07 19.03
N TYR A 152 -0.90 -10.33 17.91
CA TYR A 152 0.22 -10.48 16.98
C TYR A 152 1.45 -9.66 17.38
N GLY A 153 1.36 -8.86 18.46
CA GLY A 153 2.44 -8.00 18.94
C GLY A 153 2.86 -6.95 17.91
N LEU A 154 1.89 -6.35 17.23
CA LEU A 154 2.16 -5.38 16.16
C LEU A 154 2.57 -4.03 16.74
N HIS A 155 3.64 -3.46 16.20
CA HIS A 155 4.13 -2.12 16.54
C HIS A 155 4.09 -1.15 15.38
N TRP A 156 3.96 -1.68 14.15
CA TRP A 156 4.00 -0.92 12.90
C TRP A 156 3.08 -1.52 11.83
N ILE A 157 2.67 -0.72 10.85
CA ILE A 157 2.07 -1.14 9.58
C ILE A 157 2.73 -0.38 8.41
N PRO A 158 2.89 -1.01 7.23
CA PRO A 158 2.46 -2.37 6.94
C PRO A 158 3.25 -3.42 7.69
N THR A 159 2.59 -4.48 8.13
CA THR A 159 3.21 -5.72 8.57
C THR A 159 2.44 -6.87 7.94
N MET A 160 3.15 -7.74 7.26
CA MET A 160 2.55 -8.91 6.62
C MET A 160 3.15 -10.18 7.22
N PHE A 161 2.32 -11.15 7.56
CA PHE A 161 2.77 -12.48 7.99
C PHE A 161 2.46 -13.50 6.92
N LEU A 162 3.37 -14.45 6.74
CA LEU A 162 3.07 -15.70 6.06
C LEU A 162 2.77 -16.78 7.11
N ILE A 163 1.58 -17.35 7.04
CA ILE A 163 1.13 -18.44 7.93
C ILE A 163 1.00 -19.71 7.09
N ASN A 164 1.56 -20.82 7.58
CA ASN A 164 1.51 -22.09 6.88
C ASN A 164 0.16 -22.85 7.08
N PRO A 165 -0.09 -23.96 6.36
CA PRO A 165 -1.34 -24.72 6.47
C PRO A 165 -1.66 -25.22 7.88
N GLU A 166 -0.64 -25.48 8.71
CA GLU A 166 -0.81 -25.89 10.10
C GLU A 166 -1.21 -24.70 11.01
N GLY A 167 -1.19 -23.48 10.45
CA GLY A 167 -1.52 -22.24 11.16
C GLY A 167 -0.38 -21.68 11.98
N LYS A 168 0.86 -21.98 11.60
CA LYS A 168 2.06 -21.45 12.26
C LYS A 168 2.68 -20.32 11.45
N SER A 169 3.24 -19.35 12.14
CA SER A 169 3.99 -18.27 11.50
C SER A 169 5.25 -18.82 10.83
N VAL A 170 5.40 -18.55 9.54
CA VAL A 170 6.64 -18.79 8.78
C VAL A 170 7.58 -17.61 8.95
N GLY A 171 7.03 -16.42 8.98
CA GLY A 171 7.77 -15.18 9.11
C GLY A 171 6.89 -13.97 8.88
N TYR A 172 7.51 -12.81 9.00
CA TYR A 172 6.87 -11.53 8.72
C TYR A 172 7.69 -10.69 7.74
N ALA A 173 7.06 -9.69 7.16
CA ALA A 173 7.64 -8.74 6.21
C ALA A 173 7.04 -7.35 6.44
N PHE A 174 7.83 -6.31 6.20
CA PHE A 174 7.38 -4.92 6.16
C PHE A 174 7.23 -4.39 4.74
N THR A 175 7.82 -5.09 3.77
CA THR A 175 7.79 -4.76 2.35
C THR A 175 7.34 -5.95 1.50
N ALA A 176 6.85 -5.67 0.31
CA ALA A 176 6.46 -6.70 -0.64
C ALA A 176 7.68 -7.57 -1.07
N ASP A 177 8.87 -6.98 -1.19
CA ASP A 177 10.09 -7.71 -1.55
C ASP A 177 10.50 -8.72 -0.46
N GLU A 178 10.31 -8.39 0.81
CA GLU A 178 10.54 -9.32 1.92
C GLU A 178 9.49 -10.44 1.94
N LEU A 179 8.22 -10.09 1.71
CA LEU A 179 7.13 -11.05 1.61
C LEU A 179 7.36 -12.02 0.45
N GLU A 180 7.83 -11.54 -0.71
CA GLU A 180 8.15 -12.40 -1.85
C GLU A 180 9.19 -13.46 -1.51
N LYS A 181 10.22 -13.10 -0.76
CA LYS A 181 11.26 -14.06 -0.31
C LYS A 181 10.66 -15.16 0.54
N LEU A 182 9.75 -14.84 1.47
CA LEU A 182 9.04 -15.83 2.28
C LEU A 182 8.18 -16.75 1.41
N LEU A 183 7.36 -16.17 0.54
CA LEU A 183 6.49 -16.92 -0.38
C LEU A 183 7.29 -17.84 -1.31
N ALA A 184 8.39 -17.35 -1.88
CA ALA A 184 9.23 -18.13 -2.77
C ALA A 184 9.92 -19.30 -2.05
N ALA A 185 10.34 -19.11 -0.81
CA ALA A 185 10.99 -20.16 -0.02
C ALA A 185 10.03 -21.28 0.36
N GLU A 186 8.78 -20.94 0.69
CA GLU A 186 7.80 -21.91 1.22
C GLU A 186 6.94 -22.56 0.14
N ILE A 187 6.61 -21.84 -0.94
CA ILE A 187 5.63 -22.29 -1.92
C ILE A 187 6.27 -22.81 -3.21
N ALA A 188 7.52 -22.38 -3.53
CA ALA A 188 8.24 -22.82 -4.73
C ALA A 188 9.20 -23.99 -4.47
N GLY A 189 9.23 -24.54 -3.24
CA GLY A 189 10.09 -25.64 -2.81
C GLY A 189 9.58 -27.04 -3.17
#